data_beadbf24d1c2b287c87c0751d4d3d77d
#
_entry.id   beadbf24d1c2b287c87c0751d4d3d77d
#
_cell.length_a   1.000
_cell.length_b   1.000
_cell.length_c   1.000
_cell.angle_alpha   90.00
_cell.angle_beta   90.00
_cell.angle_gamma   90.00
#
_symmetry.space_group_name_H-M   'P 1'
#
loop_
_entity.id
_entity.type
_entity.pdbx_description
1 polymer ?
#
loop_
_entity_poly.entity_id
_entity_poly.type
_entity_poly.pdbx_seq_one_letter_code
_entity_poly.pdbx_strand_id
1 'polypeptide(L)'
;MIPGTDYKALVDMMRSISNCLILETIMNVALQPLKPIKTSFLKSIRMLRQSYRNPLEHGQALQAEHGNVVMQKTGRMQMVHLFGAEAHQLCLLNPDQILSNKKAWDMIIGRIFPNGLMLRDGDDHRYHRRLMQAGFKSHVMQQYRAVMLPQIQSALSDWHEPRTPGPTQTFPKFKQLTLDLAATIFLGMDLGADAARLNRAFETTVAASMPRVPIPIPGNLLWRGIRARAEMVAYFHSQIAEKRAGDGQDMFSLLCRAEDESGDRYTDQEIVDHMIFLMMAAHDTTTSTLTSMTYLLAKHPAWQQKLFEASQKLTPDSAREQLNEMTLLAAVMKEALRLYPPLSTLPKYSLKAFAFEGYEIPAGSMVVTYPIHTHYMAAYWAEPYAFNPERFLAENKNTDQHPYSFVPFSGGAHMCIGLHFAEMQIKLVMNELLQRYRWSVPEGYVMPVQQSPISKPKDGLPIVFEAR
;
A
#
# COMPACT_ATOMS: atom_id res chain seq x y z
N MET A 1 -38.36 -17.02 52.34
CA MET A 1 -37.09 -16.27 52.15
C MET A 1 -35.97 -17.06 52.77
N ILE A 2 -35.09 -17.64 51.96
CA ILE A 2 -33.90 -18.35 52.41
C ILE A 2 -32.80 -17.31 52.49
N PRO A 3 -32.23 -17.01 53.63
CA PRO A 3 -31.15 -16.02 53.75
C PRO A 3 -29.82 -16.66 53.35
N GLY A 4 -29.08 -16.04 52.44
CA GLY A 4 -27.67 -16.37 52.19
C GLY A 4 -27.26 -16.76 50.77
N THR A 5 -28.12 -16.61 49.77
CA THR A 5 -27.72 -16.92 48.39
C THR A 5 -27.21 -15.65 47.74
N ASP A 6 -25.89 -15.58 47.50
CA ASP A 6 -25.28 -14.50 46.74
C ASP A 6 -25.68 -14.61 45.26
N TYR A 7 -26.72 -13.86 44.90
CA TYR A 7 -27.32 -13.83 43.54
C TYR A 7 -26.32 -13.41 42.47
N LYS A 8 -25.31 -12.62 42.87
CA LYS A 8 -24.26 -12.14 41.97
C LYS A 8 -23.29 -13.27 41.62
N ALA A 9 -22.90 -14.07 42.61
CA ALA A 9 -22.05 -15.25 42.38
C ALA A 9 -22.75 -16.30 41.49
N LEU A 10 -24.09 -16.47 41.65
CA LEU A 10 -24.87 -17.38 40.82
C LEU A 10 -24.98 -16.89 39.36
N VAL A 11 -25.16 -15.60 39.14
CA VAL A 11 -25.22 -14.99 37.80
C VAL A 11 -23.86 -15.05 37.10
N ASP A 12 -22.77 -14.80 37.83
CA ASP A 12 -21.40 -14.86 37.27
C ASP A 12 -21.00 -16.33 36.95
N MET A 13 -21.43 -17.28 37.76
CA MET A 13 -21.26 -18.73 37.50
C MET A 13 -22.08 -19.18 36.29
N MET A 14 -23.34 -18.74 36.15
CA MET A 14 -24.16 -19.05 34.98
C MET A 14 -23.63 -18.43 33.69
N ARG A 15 -23.07 -17.21 33.76
CA ARG A 15 -22.37 -16.58 32.63
C ARG A 15 -21.09 -17.33 32.24
N SER A 16 -20.32 -17.79 33.23
CA SER A 16 -19.12 -18.59 33.00
C SER A 16 -19.45 -19.95 32.37
N ILE A 17 -20.50 -20.65 32.85
CA ILE A 17 -20.95 -21.92 32.28
C ILE A 17 -21.55 -21.73 30.88
N SER A 18 -22.33 -20.68 30.67
CA SER A 18 -22.90 -20.35 29.35
C SER A 18 -21.80 -20.01 28.32
N ASN A 19 -20.80 -19.25 28.73
CA ASN A 19 -19.64 -18.96 27.87
C ASN A 19 -18.80 -20.22 27.61
N CYS A 20 -18.65 -21.13 28.58
CA CYS A 20 -17.93 -22.38 28.40
C CYS A 20 -18.66 -23.33 27.44
N LEU A 21 -19.98 -23.48 27.59
CA LEU A 21 -20.81 -24.31 26.72
C LEU A 21 -20.92 -23.74 25.29
N ILE A 22 -20.97 -22.41 25.15
CA ILE A 22 -20.96 -21.76 23.84
C ILE A 22 -19.58 -21.94 23.19
N LEU A 23 -18.48 -21.80 23.92
CA LEU A 23 -17.12 -22.04 23.43
C LEU A 23 -16.92 -23.53 23.07
N GLU A 24 -17.38 -24.48 23.85
CA GLU A 24 -17.31 -25.91 23.50
C GLU A 24 -18.20 -26.29 22.32
N THR A 25 -19.37 -25.65 22.16
CA THR A 25 -20.23 -25.86 20.98
C THR A 25 -19.63 -25.24 19.72
N ILE A 26 -18.95 -24.10 19.83
CA ILE A 26 -18.21 -23.44 18.70
C ILE A 26 -16.94 -24.25 18.35
N MET A 27 -16.30 -24.87 19.35
CA MET A 27 -15.07 -25.68 19.11
C MET A 27 -15.37 -27.07 18.51
N ASN A 28 -16.62 -27.53 18.51
CA ASN A 28 -16.99 -28.87 18.03
C ASN A 28 -17.60 -28.89 16.61
N VAL A 29 -17.55 -27.79 15.88
CA VAL A 29 -17.84 -27.83 14.44
C VAL A 29 -16.66 -28.51 13.75
N ALA A 30 -16.84 -29.75 13.31
CA ALA A 30 -15.81 -30.48 12.56
C ALA A 30 -15.42 -29.64 11.31
N LEU A 31 -14.19 -29.12 11.32
CA LEU A 31 -13.65 -28.35 10.17
C LEU A 31 -13.65 -29.22 8.93
N GLN A 32 -14.13 -28.69 7.84
CA GLN A 32 -14.06 -29.36 6.54
C GLN A 32 -12.68 -29.17 5.93
N PRO A 33 -12.02 -30.23 5.44
CA PRO A 33 -10.77 -30.07 4.71
C PRO A 33 -11.03 -29.28 3.43
N LEU A 34 -10.30 -28.17 3.24
CA LEU A 34 -10.41 -27.36 2.03
C LEU A 34 -9.87 -28.12 0.84
N LYS A 35 -10.71 -28.41 -0.15
CA LYS A 35 -10.34 -29.12 -1.37
C LYS A 35 -10.06 -28.13 -2.49
N PRO A 36 -9.04 -28.38 -3.34
CA PRO A 36 -8.78 -27.53 -4.49
C PRO A 36 -9.93 -27.63 -5.52
N ILE A 37 -10.27 -26.49 -6.11
CA ILE A 37 -11.22 -26.48 -7.25
C ILE A 37 -10.70 -27.37 -8.38
N LYS A 38 -11.59 -28.14 -8.98
CA LYS A 38 -11.24 -29.05 -10.10
C LYS A 38 -11.00 -28.25 -11.36
N THR A 39 -9.75 -28.12 -11.76
CA THR A 39 -9.36 -27.43 -12.99
C THR A 39 -8.30 -28.21 -13.74
N SER A 40 -8.27 -28.08 -15.07
CA SER A 40 -7.14 -28.57 -15.87
C SER A 40 -5.89 -27.70 -15.60
N PHE A 41 -4.70 -28.26 -15.82
CA PHE A 41 -3.43 -27.53 -15.63
C PHE A 41 -3.39 -26.21 -16.44
N LEU A 42 -3.83 -26.25 -17.70
CA LEU A 42 -3.90 -25.05 -18.55
C LEU A 42 -4.88 -24.00 -18.02
N LYS A 43 -6.06 -24.44 -17.51
CA LYS A 43 -7.03 -23.54 -16.88
C LYS A 43 -6.42 -22.91 -15.62
N SER A 44 -5.70 -23.67 -14.79
CA SER A 44 -5.03 -23.16 -13.59
C SER A 44 -3.96 -22.11 -13.92
N ILE A 45 -3.15 -22.30 -14.97
CA ILE A 45 -2.18 -21.28 -15.44
C ILE A 45 -2.91 -20.03 -15.94
N ARG A 46 -4.01 -20.19 -16.67
CA ARG A 46 -4.82 -19.06 -17.15
C ARG A 46 -5.40 -18.26 -15.99
N MET A 47 -5.95 -18.93 -14.98
CA MET A 47 -6.49 -18.31 -13.77
C MET A 47 -5.38 -17.55 -13.00
N LEU A 48 -4.20 -18.16 -12.83
CA LEU A 48 -3.06 -17.49 -12.20
C LEU A 48 -2.66 -16.22 -12.97
N ARG A 49 -2.61 -16.27 -14.31
CA ARG A 49 -2.35 -15.07 -15.12
C ARG A 49 -3.43 -14.01 -14.96
N GLN A 50 -4.68 -14.42 -14.83
CA GLN A 50 -5.82 -13.52 -14.66
C GLN A 50 -5.81 -12.86 -13.28
N SER A 51 -5.46 -13.59 -12.22
CA SER A 51 -5.32 -13.04 -10.86
C SER A 51 -4.28 -11.92 -10.78
N TYR A 52 -3.23 -11.99 -11.61
CA TYR A 52 -2.25 -10.90 -11.73
C TYR A 52 -2.70 -9.74 -12.64
N ARG A 53 -3.43 -10.03 -13.73
CA ARG A 53 -3.81 -9.01 -14.72
C ARG A 53 -5.02 -8.19 -14.30
N ASN A 54 -6.00 -8.84 -13.70
CA ASN A 54 -7.26 -8.24 -13.30
C ASN A 54 -7.76 -8.90 -12.01
N PRO A 55 -7.12 -8.60 -10.85
CA PRO A 55 -7.46 -9.20 -9.56
C PRO A 55 -8.90 -8.92 -9.12
N LEU A 56 -9.50 -7.78 -9.48
CA LEU A 56 -10.90 -7.47 -9.16
C LEU A 56 -11.86 -8.45 -9.84
N GLU A 57 -11.85 -8.55 -11.16
CA GLU A 57 -12.74 -9.45 -11.89
C GLU A 57 -12.46 -10.92 -11.54
N HIS A 58 -11.18 -11.26 -11.35
CA HIS A 58 -10.79 -12.61 -10.94
C HIS A 58 -11.35 -12.96 -9.57
N GLY A 59 -11.23 -12.05 -8.59
CA GLY A 59 -11.78 -12.24 -7.26
C GLY A 59 -13.30 -12.34 -7.26
N GLN A 60 -13.98 -11.48 -8.00
CA GLN A 60 -15.43 -11.50 -8.15
C GLN A 60 -15.92 -12.83 -8.75
N ALA A 61 -15.28 -13.30 -9.83
CA ALA A 61 -15.63 -14.56 -10.46
C ALA A 61 -15.41 -15.77 -9.54
N LEU A 62 -14.28 -15.81 -8.81
CA LEU A 62 -13.98 -16.88 -7.87
C LEU A 62 -14.98 -16.91 -6.71
N GLN A 63 -15.27 -15.77 -6.11
CA GLN A 63 -16.21 -15.70 -4.99
C GLN A 63 -17.63 -16.06 -5.42
N ALA A 64 -18.08 -15.59 -6.59
CA ALA A 64 -19.42 -15.88 -7.09
C ALA A 64 -19.62 -17.37 -7.41
N GLU A 65 -18.57 -18.06 -7.91
CA GLU A 65 -18.66 -19.49 -8.27
C GLU A 65 -18.40 -20.42 -7.09
N HIS A 66 -17.54 -20.02 -6.12
CA HIS A 66 -17.00 -20.95 -5.12
C HIS A 66 -17.12 -20.45 -3.66
N GLY A 67 -17.64 -19.25 -3.41
CA GLY A 67 -17.77 -18.67 -2.06
C GLY A 67 -16.50 -17.96 -1.58
N ASN A 68 -16.47 -17.67 -0.26
CA ASN A 68 -15.42 -16.81 0.35
C ASN A 68 -14.07 -17.51 0.53
N VAL A 69 -14.01 -18.84 0.46
CA VAL A 69 -12.81 -19.64 0.72
C VAL A 69 -12.55 -20.55 -0.46
N VAL A 70 -11.52 -20.24 -1.25
CA VAL A 70 -11.25 -20.97 -2.49
C VAL A 70 -9.80 -21.43 -2.53
N MET A 71 -9.57 -22.73 -2.73
CA MET A 71 -8.23 -23.27 -2.99
C MET A 71 -8.01 -23.55 -4.45
N GLN A 72 -6.95 -23.00 -5.01
CA GLN A 72 -6.45 -23.29 -6.34
C GLN A 72 -5.11 -24.03 -6.23
N LYS A 73 -4.93 -25.09 -7.02
CA LYS A 73 -3.66 -25.80 -7.09
C LYS A 73 -3.08 -25.74 -8.50
N THR A 74 -1.84 -25.30 -8.60
CA THR A 74 -1.10 -25.23 -9.87
C THR A 74 0.25 -25.93 -9.69
N GLY A 75 0.37 -27.15 -10.16
CA GLY A 75 1.53 -27.99 -9.87
C GLY A 75 1.69 -28.24 -8.36
N ARG A 76 2.83 -27.84 -7.80
CA ARG A 76 3.09 -27.93 -6.35
C ARG A 76 2.61 -26.72 -5.55
N MET A 77 2.27 -25.62 -6.23
CA MET A 77 1.82 -24.39 -5.55
C MET A 77 0.35 -24.53 -5.18
N GLN A 78 0.06 -24.31 -3.89
CA GLN A 78 -1.30 -24.17 -3.35
C GLN A 78 -1.55 -22.69 -3.07
N MET A 79 -2.61 -22.13 -3.63
CA MET A 79 -3.04 -20.78 -3.39
C MET A 79 -4.45 -20.80 -2.81
N VAL A 80 -4.63 -20.18 -1.66
CA VAL A 80 -5.92 -20.03 -1.00
C VAL A 80 -6.35 -18.58 -1.09
N HIS A 81 -7.48 -18.34 -1.73
CA HIS A 81 -8.11 -17.05 -1.89
C HIS A 81 -9.15 -16.88 -0.79
N LEU A 82 -9.01 -15.82 -0.02
CA LEU A 82 -9.95 -15.46 1.06
C LEU A 82 -10.58 -14.12 0.76
N PHE A 83 -11.91 -14.05 0.82
CA PHE A 83 -12.69 -12.86 0.48
C PHE A 83 -13.42 -12.31 1.69
N GLY A 84 -13.63 -10.98 1.71
CA GLY A 84 -14.38 -10.27 2.75
C GLY A 84 -13.50 -9.61 3.81
N ALA A 85 -14.13 -8.82 4.66
CA ALA A 85 -13.46 -8.05 5.70
C ALA A 85 -12.94 -8.94 6.84
N GLU A 86 -13.62 -10.05 7.13
CA GLU A 86 -13.22 -11.06 8.11
C GLU A 86 -11.90 -11.74 7.69
N ALA A 87 -11.74 -12.01 6.38
CA ALA A 87 -10.50 -12.53 5.82
C ALA A 87 -9.34 -11.54 6.01
N HIS A 88 -9.59 -10.24 5.75
CA HIS A 88 -8.60 -9.20 6.03
C HIS A 88 -8.27 -9.14 7.52
N GLN A 89 -9.26 -9.15 8.40
CA GLN A 89 -9.04 -9.12 9.83
C GLN A 89 -8.13 -10.25 10.30
N LEU A 90 -8.45 -11.50 9.94
CA LEU A 90 -7.63 -12.67 10.27
C LEU A 90 -6.19 -12.52 9.75
N CYS A 91 -6.04 -12.22 8.47
CA CYS A 91 -4.72 -12.16 7.84
C CYS A 91 -3.86 -10.98 8.32
N LEU A 92 -4.47 -9.84 8.66
CA LEU A 92 -3.75 -8.64 9.08
C LEU A 92 -3.42 -8.65 10.56
N LEU A 93 -4.32 -9.13 11.42
CA LEU A 93 -4.04 -9.32 12.84
C LEU A 93 -3.09 -10.48 13.08
N ASN A 94 -3.19 -11.54 12.27
CA ASN A 94 -2.32 -12.70 12.29
C ASN A 94 -2.14 -13.28 13.70
N PRO A 95 -3.22 -13.71 14.38
CA PRO A 95 -3.14 -14.29 15.71
C PRO A 95 -2.18 -15.49 15.69
N ASP A 96 -1.45 -15.70 16.79
CA ASP A 96 -0.49 -16.81 16.96
C ASP A 96 0.62 -16.90 15.88
N GLN A 97 0.80 -15.84 15.10
CA GLN A 97 1.80 -15.74 14.02
C GLN A 97 1.73 -16.93 13.04
N ILE A 98 0.51 -17.34 12.70
CA ILE A 98 0.25 -18.48 11.79
C ILE A 98 0.60 -18.18 10.33
N LEU A 99 0.70 -16.90 9.98
CA LEU A 99 0.98 -16.43 8.63
C LEU A 99 2.32 -15.65 8.57
N SER A 100 3.08 -15.85 7.51
CA SER A 100 4.35 -15.18 7.25
C SER A 100 4.22 -14.18 6.08
N ASN A 101 4.58 -12.93 6.32
CA ASN A 101 4.81 -11.95 5.27
C ASN A 101 6.12 -12.28 4.52
N LYS A 102 7.18 -12.55 5.29
CA LYS A 102 8.51 -12.83 4.75
C LYS A 102 8.45 -13.90 3.67
N LYS A 103 7.92 -15.09 4.01
CA LYS A 103 7.87 -16.21 3.05
C LYS A 103 7.06 -15.89 1.80
N ALA A 104 5.94 -15.15 1.94
CA ALA A 104 5.13 -14.76 0.80
C ALA A 104 5.86 -13.78 -0.12
N TRP A 105 6.42 -12.72 0.44
CA TRP A 105 7.06 -11.67 -0.34
C TRP A 105 8.45 -12.07 -0.86
N ASP A 106 9.20 -12.92 -0.14
CA ASP A 106 10.46 -13.51 -0.66
C ASP A 106 10.23 -14.25 -1.99
N MET A 107 9.12 -14.97 -2.11
CA MET A 107 8.76 -15.67 -3.36
C MET A 107 8.44 -14.71 -4.51
N ILE A 108 7.97 -13.50 -4.22
CA ILE A 108 7.50 -12.53 -5.22
C ILE A 108 8.61 -11.55 -5.61
N ILE A 109 9.23 -10.89 -4.63
CA ILE A 109 10.20 -9.80 -4.84
C ILE A 109 11.55 -10.02 -4.17
N GLY A 110 11.73 -11.06 -3.37
CA GLY A 110 12.92 -11.26 -2.52
C GLY A 110 14.25 -11.32 -3.28
N ARG A 111 14.24 -11.69 -4.56
CA ARG A 111 15.44 -11.68 -5.41
C ARG A 111 16.01 -10.27 -5.65
N ILE A 112 15.14 -9.28 -5.65
CA ILE A 112 15.49 -7.89 -5.99
C ILE A 112 15.47 -7.02 -4.74
N PHE A 113 14.55 -7.27 -3.81
CA PHE A 113 14.37 -6.50 -2.58
C PHE A 113 14.48 -7.40 -1.34
N PRO A 114 15.62 -8.08 -1.10
CA PRO A 114 15.78 -8.92 0.09
C PRO A 114 15.76 -8.06 1.35
N ASN A 115 15.31 -8.65 2.46
CA ASN A 115 15.43 -8.12 3.82
C ASN A 115 14.81 -6.74 4.10
N GLY A 116 14.07 -6.15 3.18
CA GLY A 116 13.29 -4.94 3.46
C GLY A 116 12.25 -5.19 4.56
N LEU A 117 11.71 -4.13 5.17
CA LEU A 117 10.80 -4.25 6.33
C LEU A 117 9.60 -5.17 6.06
N MET A 118 9.04 -5.17 4.87
CA MET A 118 7.91 -6.03 4.49
C MET A 118 8.29 -7.52 4.42
N LEU A 119 9.58 -7.83 4.23
CA LEU A 119 10.13 -9.19 4.12
C LEU A 119 10.70 -9.66 5.47
N ARG A 120 10.08 -9.26 6.57
CA ARG A 120 10.45 -9.67 7.94
C ARG A 120 9.20 -10.09 8.70
N ASP A 121 9.34 -10.91 9.72
CA ASP A 121 8.24 -11.37 10.57
C ASP A 121 8.61 -11.28 12.05
N GLY A 122 7.61 -11.34 12.94
CA GLY A 122 7.79 -11.50 14.39
C GLY A 122 8.64 -10.42 15.04
N ASP A 123 9.59 -10.84 15.88
CA ASP A 123 10.48 -9.96 16.64
C ASP A 123 11.46 -9.21 15.74
N ASP A 124 11.96 -9.86 14.70
CA ASP A 124 12.83 -9.26 13.70
C ASP A 124 12.12 -8.08 13.01
N HIS A 125 10.86 -8.26 12.59
CA HIS A 125 10.07 -7.17 12.04
C HIS A 125 9.85 -6.05 13.06
N ARG A 126 9.54 -6.37 14.34
CA ARG A 126 9.30 -5.36 15.38
C ARG A 126 10.54 -4.52 15.66
N TYR A 127 11.71 -5.16 15.74
CA TYR A 127 12.99 -4.49 15.92
C TYR A 127 13.27 -3.50 14.79
N HIS A 128 13.24 -3.98 13.54
CA HIS A 128 13.52 -3.14 12.38
C HIS A 128 12.50 -2.01 12.20
N ARG A 129 11.22 -2.27 12.48
CA ARG A 129 10.18 -1.25 12.41
C ARG A 129 10.38 -0.14 13.45
N ARG A 130 10.78 -0.49 14.67
CA ARG A 130 11.01 0.47 15.76
C ARG A 130 12.15 1.45 15.40
N LEU A 131 13.27 0.95 14.92
CA LEU A 131 14.37 1.79 14.46
C LEU A 131 13.97 2.69 13.28
N MET A 132 13.24 2.14 12.30
CA MET A 132 12.79 2.88 11.12
C MET A 132 11.82 4.02 11.48
N GLN A 133 11.07 3.90 12.56
CA GLN A 133 10.16 4.96 13.03
C GLN A 133 10.87 6.30 13.32
N ALA A 134 12.19 6.29 13.57
CA ALA A 134 12.97 7.50 13.75
C ALA A 134 12.79 8.49 12.57
N GLY A 135 12.72 7.99 11.35
CA GLY A 135 12.53 8.79 10.14
C GLY A 135 11.10 9.28 9.90
N PHE A 136 10.13 8.87 10.72
CA PHE A 136 8.71 9.25 10.59
C PHE A 136 8.17 10.02 11.81
N LYS A 137 9.05 10.50 12.68
CA LYS A 137 8.67 11.35 13.84
C LYS A 137 8.09 12.68 13.37
N SER A 138 7.21 13.28 14.17
CA SER A 138 6.47 14.50 13.81
C SER A 138 7.36 15.68 13.40
N HIS A 139 8.47 15.91 14.11
CA HIS A 139 9.42 17.00 13.79
C HIS A 139 10.16 16.74 12.47
N VAL A 140 10.52 15.47 12.17
CA VAL A 140 11.14 15.06 10.90
C VAL A 140 10.15 15.26 9.74
N MET A 141 8.90 14.90 9.94
CA MET A 141 7.85 15.12 8.93
C MET A 141 7.64 16.61 8.61
N GLN A 142 7.79 17.52 9.58
CA GLN A 142 7.75 18.96 9.33
C GLN A 142 8.93 19.43 8.47
N GLN A 143 10.13 18.91 8.72
CA GLN A 143 11.31 19.19 7.89
C GLN A 143 11.12 18.68 6.44
N TYR A 144 10.63 17.45 6.28
CA TYR A 144 10.30 16.91 4.95
C TYR A 144 9.32 17.78 4.20
N ARG A 145 8.27 18.28 4.88
CA ARG A 145 7.31 19.21 4.27
C ARG A 145 7.98 20.48 3.75
N ALA A 146 8.85 21.09 4.56
CA ALA A 146 9.54 22.33 4.19
C ALA A 146 10.43 22.13 2.94
N VAL A 147 11.03 20.96 2.79
CA VAL A 147 11.85 20.60 1.61
C VAL A 147 10.99 20.24 0.40
N MET A 148 9.87 19.51 0.60
CA MET A 148 8.99 19.07 -0.48
C MET A 148 8.27 20.22 -1.19
N LEU A 149 7.76 21.19 -0.42
CA LEU A 149 6.84 22.20 -0.97
C LEU A 149 7.46 23.02 -2.10
N PRO A 150 8.66 23.58 -1.99
CA PRO A 150 9.29 24.29 -3.10
C PRO A 150 9.54 23.43 -4.35
N GLN A 151 9.88 22.14 -4.14
CA GLN A 151 10.11 21.22 -5.25
C GLN A 151 8.79 20.88 -5.97
N ILE A 152 7.71 20.66 -5.22
CA ILE A 152 6.38 20.43 -5.78
C ILE A 152 5.94 21.65 -6.59
N GLN A 153 6.12 22.86 -6.05
CA GLN A 153 5.78 24.11 -6.70
C GLN A 153 6.54 24.30 -8.01
N SER A 154 7.84 24.03 -8.00
CA SER A 154 8.67 24.08 -9.19
C SER A 154 8.26 23.04 -10.24
N ALA A 155 8.06 21.78 -9.82
CA ALA A 155 7.69 20.70 -10.74
C ALA A 155 6.31 20.88 -11.39
N LEU A 156 5.38 21.56 -10.71
CA LEU A 156 4.03 21.80 -11.24
C LEU A 156 3.93 23.07 -12.10
N SER A 157 4.95 23.96 -12.13
CA SER A 157 4.90 25.23 -12.85
C SER A 157 4.68 25.05 -14.35
N ASP A 158 5.19 23.97 -14.93
CA ASP A 158 5.25 23.75 -16.38
C ASP A 158 4.27 22.67 -16.88
N TRP A 159 3.24 22.32 -16.06
CA TRP A 159 2.28 21.29 -16.46
C TRP A 159 1.28 21.77 -17.50
N HIS A 160 1.03 23.07 -17.56
CA HIS A 160 0.31 23.71 -18.63
C HIS A 160 1.32 24.36 -19.60
N GLU A 161 1.74 23.62 -20.63
CA GLU A 161 2.57 24.16 -21.69
C GLU A 161 1.69 24.71 -22.83
N PRO A 162 1.60 26.04 -23.00
CA PRO A 162 0.82 26.64 -24.10
C PRO A 162 1.37 26.27 -25.50
N ARG A 163 2.60 25.77 -25.55
CA ARG A 163 3.33 25.48 -26.80
C ARG A 163 3.07 24.09 -27.36
N THR A 164 2.53 23.16 -26.56
CA THR A 164 2.24 21.78 -27.00
C THR A 164 0.73 21.56 -26.96
N PRO A 165 0.02 21.68 -28.10
CA PRO A 165 -1.41 21.39 -28.12
C PRO A 165 -1.65 19.91 -27.85
N GLY A 166 -2.53 19.62 -26.87
CA GLY A 166 -2.95 18.26 -26.59
C GLY A 166 -2.89 17.87 -25.11
N PRO A 167 -3.39 16.68 -24.75
CA PRO A 167 -3.39 16.21 -23.38
C PRO A 167 -1.98 15.92 -22.87
N THR A 168 -1.69 16.30 -21.64
CA THR A 168 -0.46 15.97 -20.92
C THR A 168 -0.53 14.55 -20.39
N GLN A 169 0.50 13.74 -20.63
CA GLN A 169 0.67 12.42 -20.01
C GLN A 169 1.05 12.59 -18.53
N THR A 170 0.09 12.45 -17.65
CA THR A 170 0.21 12.87 -16.24
C THR A 170 0.95 11.85 -15.37
N PHE A 171 0.78 10.55 -15.64
CA PHE A 171 1.45 9.50 -14.88
C PHE A 171 2.99 9.59 -14.90
N PRO A 172 3.66 9.78 -16.05
CA PRO A 172 5.12 9.98 -16.10
C PRO A 172 5.57 11.21 -15.32
N LYS A 173 4.80 12.31 -15.35
CA LYS A 173 5.13 13.54 -14.61
C LYS A 173 5.03 13.33 -13.10
N PHE A 174 3.97 12.68 -12.60
CA PHE A 174 3.89 12.30 -11.18
C PHE A 174 5.00 11.34 -10.78
N LYS A 175 5.32 10.39 -11.66
CA LYS A 175 6.39 9.43 -11.39
C LYS A 175 7.75 10.14 -11.23
N GLN A 176 8.07 11.08 -12.09
CA GLN A 176 9.29 11.88 -11.97
C GLN A 176 9.28 12.71 -10.68
N LEU A 177 8.19 13.42 -10.40
CA LEU A 177 8.05 14.21 -9.18
C LEU A 177 8.28 13.37 -7.91
N THR A 178 7.63 12.20 -7.81
CA THR A 178 7.77 11.35 -6.62
C THR A 178 9.17 10.74 -6.49
N LEU A 179 9.87 10.47 -7.60
CA LEU A 179 11.28 10.04 -7.59
C LEU A 179 12.21 11.16 -7.11
N ASP A 180 12.01 12.38 -7.59
CA ASP A 180 12.82 13.54 -7.22
C ASP A 180 12.63 13.88 -5.73
N LEU A 181 11.38 13.86 -5.25
CA LEU A 181 11.09 14.01 -3.83
C LEU A 181 11.73 12.89 -2.98
N ALA A 182 11.70 11.64 -3.45
CA ALA A 182 12.35 10.55 -2.76
C ALA A 182 13.88 10.69 -2.71
N ALA A 183 14.52 11.16 -3.80
CA ALA A 183 15.95 11.42 -3.83
C ALA A 183 16.35 12.48 -2.79
N THR A 184 15.61 13.56 -2.68
CA THR A 184 15.90 14.63 -1.72
C THR A 184 15.58 14.21 -0.29
N ILE A 185 14.39 13.64 -0.03
CA ILE A 185 13.90 13.35 1.32
C ILE A 185 14.57 12.11 1.90
N PHE A 186 14.73 11.05 1.09
CA PHE A 186 15.27 9.80 1.60
C PHE A 186 16.78 9.71 1.50
N LEU A 187 17.37 10.29 0.43
CA LEU A 187 18.81 10.19 0.22
C LEU A 187 19.57 11.46 0.65
N GLY A 188 18.86 12.58 0.84
CA GLY A 188 19.47 13.88 1.12
C GLY A 188 20.35 14.35 -0.04
N MET A 189 19.92 14.06 -1.28
CA MET A 189 20.66 14.40 -2.49
C MET A 189 20.06 15.63 -3.16
N ASP A 190 20.93 16.48 -3.68
CA ASP A 190 20.53 17.51 -4.64
C ASP A 190 20.14 16.85 -5.98
N LEU A 191 19.13 17.44 -6.63
CA LEU A 191 18.71 16.98 -7.96
C LEU A 191 19.79 17.30 -8.99
N GLY A 192 20.29 16.27 -9.64
CA GLY A 192 21.38 16.38 -10.62
C GLY A 192 21.69 15.04 -11.29
N ALA A 193 22.88 14.95 -11.89
CA ALA A 193 23.30 13.77 -12.66
C ALA A 193 23.32 12.48 -11.82
N ASP A 194 23.77 12.55 -10.58
CA ASP A 194 23.83 11.37 -9.68
C ASP A 194 22.43 10.93 -9.24
N ALA A 195 21.54 11.86 -8.88
CA ALA A 195 20.14 11.54 -8.58
C ALA A 195 19.46 10.91 -9.80
N ALA A 196 19.65 11.46 -10.99
CA ALA A 196 19.11 10.89 -12.23
C ALA A 196 19.67 9.49 -12.54
N ARG A 197 20.94 9.24 -12.24
CA ARG A 197 21.58 7.93 -12.40
C ARG A 197 20.97 6.91 -11.44
N LEU A 198 20.85 7.25 -10.16
CA LEU A 198 20.26 6.37 -9.14
C LEU A 198 18.76 6.13 -9.40
N ASN A 199 18.01 7.13 -9.84
CA ASN A 199 16.62 6.98 -10.23
C ASN A 199 16.47 5.98 -11.39
N ARG A 200 17.33 6.05 -12.43
CA ARG A 200 17.32 5.06 -13.53
C ARG A 200 17.70 3.65 -13.05
N ALA A 201 18.69 3.53 -12.17
CA ALA A 201 19.07 2.24 -11.57
C ALA A 201 17.90 1.67 -10.75
N PHE A 202 17.26 2.52 -9.97
CA PHE A 202 16.08 2.16 -9.18
C PHE A 202 14.91 1.70 -10.07
N GLU A 203 14.53 2.46 -11.10
CA GLU A 203 13.46 2.06 -12.02
C GLU A 203 13.73 0.72 -12.70
N THR A 204 14.99 0.49 -13.12
CA THR A 204 15.41 -0.78 -13.71
C THR A 204 15.28 -1.92 -12.71
N THR A 205 15.63 -1.68 -11.45
CA THR A 205 15.53 -2.62 -10.34
C THR A 205 14.07 -2.98 -10.06
N VAL A 206 13.18 -1.98 -9.96
CA VAL A 206 11.73 -2.19 -9.76
C VAL A 206 11.12 -2.97 -10.92
N ALA A 207 11.42 -2.59 -12.16
CA ALA A 207 10.91 -3.30 -13.34
C ALA A 207 11.32 -4.78 -13.36
N ALA A 208 12.49 -5.11 -12.78
CA ALA A 208 13.01 -6.48 -12.71
C ALA A 208 12.44 -7.31 -11.55
N SER A 209 11.65 -6.74 -10.65
CA SER A 209 11.09 -7.45 -9.48
C SER A 209 10.11 -8.57 -9.88
N MET A 210 9.41 -8.40 -11.01
CA MET A 210 8.47 -9.40 -11.56
C MET A 210 8.80 -9.71 -13.04
N PRO A 211 9.94 -10.38 -13.30
CA PRO A 211 10.42 -10.61 -14.66
C PRO A 211 9.60 -11.68 -15.37
N ARG A 212 9.37 -11.51 -16.68
CA ARG A 212 8.72 -12.56 -17.50
C ARG A 212 9.58 -13.83 -17.61
N VAL A 213 10.90 -13.65 -17.59
CA VAL A 213 11.88 -14.76 -17.61
C VAL A 213 12.62 -14.73 -16.26
N PRO A 214 12.38 -15.72 -15.36
CA PRO A 214 12.89 -15.70 -13.98
C PRO A 214 14.34 -16.19 -13.85
N ILE A 215 15.09 -16.22 -14.95
CA ILE A 215 16.51 -16.61 -15.00
C ILE A 215 17.30 -15.40 -15.50
N PRO A 216 18.42 -15.01 -14.82
CA PRO A 216 19.23 -13.88 -15.23
C PRO A 216 20.10 -14.26 -16.43
N ILE A 217 19.63 -13.97 -17.63
CA ILE A 217 20.36 -14.11 -18.89
C ILE A 217 20.97 -12.75 -19.24
N PRO A 218 22.26 -12.66 -19.63
CA PRO A 218 22.87 -11.41 -20.02
C PRO A 218 22.01 -10.59 -20.99
N GLY A 219 21.74 -9.33 -20.63
CA GLY A 219 20.91 -8.41 -21.42
C GLY A 219 19.40 -8.44 -21.12
N ASN A 220 18.85 -9.49 -20.47
CA ASN A 220 17.44 -9.51 -20.13
C ASN A 220 17.12 -8.58 -18.94
N LEU A 221 15.83 -8.36 -18.70
CA LEU A 221 15.36 -7.42 -17.66
C LEU A 221 15.85 -7.81 -16.27
N LEU A 222 15.80 -9.09 -15.89
CA LEU A 222 16.24 -9.54 -14.56
C LEU A 222 17.75 -9.34 -14.38
N TRP A 223 18.58 -9.67 -15.38
CA TRP A 223 20.01 -9.44 -15.33
C TRP A 223 20.35 -7.94 -15.20
N ARG A 224 19.69 -7.08 -15.97
CA ARG A 224 19.85 -5.62 -15.85
C ARG A 224 19.44 -5.11 -14.47
N GLY A 225 18.32 -5.60 -13.92
CA GLY A 225 17.86 -5.23 -12.58
C GLY A 225 18.80 -5.64 -11.46
N ILE A 226 19.39 -6.85 -11.53
CA ILE A 226 20.41 -7.30 -10.58
C ILE A 226 21.64 -6.39 -10.61
N ARG A 227 22.11 -5.99 -11.80
CA ARG A 227 23.24 -5.07 -11.94
C ARG A 227 22.91 -3.66 -11.43
N ALA A 228 21.73 -3.15 -11.77
CA ALA A 228 21.26 -1.86 -11.28
C ALA A 228 21.13 -1.85 -9.74
N ARG A 229 20.64 -2.95 -9.15
CA ARG A 229 20.63 -3.11 -7.69
C ARG A 229 22.04 -3.10 -7.11
N ALA A 230 23.00 -3.80 -7.74
CA ALA A 230 24.40 -3.82 -7.27
C ALA A 230 25.02 -2.41 -7.30
N GLU A 231 24.69 -1.59 -8.29
CA GLU A 231 25.11 -0.18 -8.36
C GLU A 231 24.54 0.62 -7.16
N MET A 232 23.25 0.47 -6.85
CA MET A 232 22.63 1.12 -5.70
C MET A 232 23.26 0.65 -4.38
N VAL A 233 23.50 -0.66 -4.21
CA VAL A 233 24.18 -1.22 -3.03
C VAL A 233 25.54 -0.59 -2.83
N ALA A 234 26.36 -0.52 -3.89
CA ALA A 234 27.68 0.10 -3.83
C ALA A 234 27.61 1.59 -3.44
N TYR A 235 26.66 2.33 -4.02
CA TYR A 235 26.44 3.72 -3.68
C TYR A 235 26.08 3.88 -2.21
N PHE A 236 25.07 3.16 -1.71
CA PHE A 236 24.65 3.29 -0.31
C PHE A 236 25.77 2.94 0.67
N HIS A 237 26.49 1.85 0.43
CA HIS A 237 27.65 1.50 1.26
C HIS A 237 28.71 2.60 1.30
N SER A 238 28.99 3.25 0.18
CA SER A 238 30.00 4.32 0.13
C SER A 238 29.61 5.57 0.94
N GLN A 239 28.31 5.77 1.17
CA GLN A 239 27.80 6.96 1.86
C GLN A 239 27.58 6.76 3.37
N ILE A 240 27.51 5.51 3.88
CA ILE A 240 27.13 5.22 5.27
C ILE A 240 28.04 5.91 6.29
N ALA A 241 29.35 5.91 6.08
CA ALA A 241 30.30 6.48 7.04
C ALA A 241 30.08 8.00 7.19
N GLU A 242 29.90 8.72 6.09
CA GLU A 242 29.61 10.15 6.05
C GLU A 242 28.26 10.46 6.69
N LYS A 243 27.19 9.73 6.29
CA LYS A 243 25.83 9.88 6.83
C LYS A 243 25.75 9.60 8.33
N ARG A 244 26.56 8.65 8.82
CA ARG A 244 26.63 8.32 10.26
C ARG A 244 27.35 9.38 11.07
N ALA A 245 28.41 9.98 10.52
CA ALA A 245 29.19 11.03 11.18
C ALA A 245 28.53 12.42 11.11
N GLY A 246 27.67 12.65 10.12
CA GLY A 246 27.00 13.93 9.89
C GLY A 246 25.73 14.11 10.73
N ASP A 247 25.12 15.30 10.59
CA ASP A 247 23.89 15.73 11.28
C ASP A 247 22.67 15.79 10.34
N GLY A 248 22.78 15.25 9.11
CA GLY A 248 21.74 15.22 8.09
C GLY A 248 20.40 14.73 8.63
N GLN A 249 19.30 15.33 8.17
CA GLN A 249 17.94 15.02 8.60
C GLN A 249 17.15 14.22 7.55
N ASP A 250 17.81 13.82 6.46
CA ASP A 250 17.25 12.89 5.49
C ASP A 250 17.09 11.49 6.11
N MET A 251 16.19 10.68 5.51
CA MET A 251 15.89 9.34 6.00
C MET A 251 17.13 8.46 6.13
N PHE A 252 18.05 8.52 5.16
CA PHE A 252 19.27 7.72 5.16
C PHE A 252 20.17 8.07 6.35
N SER A 253 20.42 9.37 6.59
CA SER A 253 21.18 9.86 7.73
C SER A 253 20.55 9.43 9.06
N LEU A 254 19.22 9.52 9.16
CA LEU A 254 18.49 9.11 10.37
C LEU A 254 18.60 7.60 10.59
N LEU A 255 18.51 6.77 9.56
CA LEU A 255 18.67 5.31 9.71
C LEU A 255 20.11 4.93 10.07
N CYS A 256 21.12 5.62 9.52
CA CYS A 256 22.53 5.40 9.88
C CYS A 256 22.83 5.67 11.36
N ARG A 257 22.06 6.56 12.00
CA ARG A 257 22.23 6.95 13.42
C ARG A 257 21.16 6.36 14.35
N ALA A 258 20.15 5.69 13.78
CA ALA A 258 19.08 5.11 14.60
C ALA A 258 19.62 4.05 15.55
N GLU A 259 19.26 4.15 16.82
CA GLU A 259 19.54 3.16 17.86
C GLU A 259 18.29 2.93 18.69
N ASP A 260 18.17 1.76 19.25
CA ASP A 260 17.10 1.43 20.19
C ASP A 260 17.52 1.74 21.63
N GLU A 261 16.63 1.45 22.59
CA GLU A 261 16.86 1.68 24.02
C GLU A 261 18.05 0.87 24.58
N SER A 262 18.46 -0.21 23.92
CA SER A 262 19.61 -1.04 24.28
C SER A 262 20.93 -0.55 23.64
N GLY A 263 20.86 0.46 22.76
CA GLY A 263 21.96 0.95 21.96
C GLY A 263 22.23 0.13 20.70
N ASP A 264 21.34 -0.82 20.36
CA ASP A 264 21.45 -1.60 19.15
C ASP A 264 21.13 -0.75 17.91
N ARG A 265 21.91 -0.98 16.85
CA ARG A 265 21.82 -0.24 15.57
C ARG A 265 21.69 -1.17 14.39
N TYR A 266 21.23 -0.65 13.28
CA TYR A 266 21.33 -1.36 12.00
C TYR A 266 22.79 -1.63 11.61
N THR A 267 23.03 -2.81 11.08
CA THR A 267 24.25 -3.10 10.29
C THR A 267 24.23 -2.32 8.99
N ASP A 268 25.39 -2.10 8.38
CA ASP A 268 25.49 -1.39 7.10
C ASP A 268 24.65 -2.06 6.01
N GLN A 269 24.62 -3.40 5.97
CA GLN A 269 23.81 -4.14 5.02
C GLN A 269 22.32 -3.96 5.23
N GLU A 270 21.85 -3.91 6.48
CA GLU A 270 20.44 -3.68 6.81
C GLU A 270 20.01 -2.26 6.41
N ILE A 271 20.87 -1.26 6.63
CA ILE A 271 20.63 0.11 6.17
C ILE A 271 20.43 0.12 4.65
N VAL A 272 21.34 -0.50 3.91
CA VAL A 272 21.27 -0.57 2.44
C VAL A 272 19.98 -1.25 1.96
N ASP A 273 19.65 -2.42 2.52
CA ASP A 273 18.44 -3.15 2.14
C ASP A 273 17.17 -2.34 2.47
N HIS A 274 17.14 -1.64 3.60
CA HIS A 274 16.02 -0.76 3.96
C HIS A 274 15.92 0.47 3.06
N MET A 275 17.03 1.11 2.70
CA MET A 275 16.99 2.28 1.81
C MET A 275 16.48 1.91 0.42
N ILE A 276 16.97 0.82 -0.17
CA ILE A 276 16.49 0.33 -1.47
C ILE A 276 14.99 -0.03 -1.40
N PHE A 277 14.57 -0.67 -0.30
CA PHE A 277 13.18 -1.04 -0.09
C PHE A 277 12.26 0.18 0.11
N LEU A 278 12.69 1.18 0.91
CA LEU A 278 11.92 2.41 1.15
C LEU A 278 11.69 3.21 -0.13
N MET A 279 12.71 3.33 -0.99
CA MET A 279 12.55 3.95 -2.30
C MET A 279 11.43 3.27 -3.11
N MET A 280 11.39 1.93 -3.13
CA MET A 280 10.34 1.18 -3.82
C MET A 280 8.95 1.43 -3.20
N ALA A 281 8.86 1.37 -1.88
CA ALA A 281 7.58 1.45 -1.18
C ALA A 281 6.92 2.82 -1.31
N ALA A 282 7.71 3.90 -1.26
CA ALA A 282 7.19 5.27 -1.20
C ALA A 282 6.86 5.89 -2.56
N HIS A 283 7.50 5.43 -3.63
CA HIS A 283 7.41 6.04 -4.95
C HIS A 283 6.16 5.59 -5.72
N ASP A 284 6.08 4.30 -6.08
CA ASP A 284 5.04 3.81 -7.01
C ASP A 284 3.62 3.89 -6.42
N THR A 285 3.47 3.69 -5.11
CA THR A 285 2.17 3.74 -4.43
C THR A 285 1.61 5.14 -4.38
N THR A 286 2.45 6.14 -4.10
CA THR A 286 2.07 7.55 -4.09
C THR A 286 1.75 8.05 -5.50
N THR A 287 2.58 7.70 -6.49
CA THR A 287 2.31 7.97 -7.91
C THR A 287 0.95 7.41 -8.35
N SER A 288 0.64 6.17 -7.99
CA SER A 288 -0.64 5.53 -8.27
C SER A 288 -1.82 6.31 -7.69
N THR A 289 -1.72 6.71 -6.42
CA THR A 289 -2.78 7.44 -5.72
C THR A 289 -3.00 8.83 -6.31
N LEU A 290 -1.92 9.61 -6.55
CA LEU A 290 -2.01 10.92 -7.21
C LEU A 290 -2.67 10.83 -8.58
N THR A 291 -2.28 9.83 -9.36
CA THR A 291 -2.84 9.57 -10.69
C THR A 291 -4.33 9.25 -10.63
N SER A 292 -4.74 8.37 -9.72
CA SER A 292 -6.13 7.98 -9.55
C SER A 292 -7.00 9.14 -9.06
N MET A 293 -6.50 9.95 -8.13
CA MET A 293 -7.18 11.18 -7.67
C MET A 293 -7.35 12.19 -8.82
N THR A 294 -6.30 12.40 -9.61
CA THR A 294 -6.36 13.31 -10.76
C THR A 294 -7.38 12.85 -11.78
N TYR A 295 -7.43 11.56 -12.11
CA TYR A 295 -8.44 11.00 -12.99
C TYR A 295 -9.87 11.17 -12.45
N LEU A 296 -10.09 10.81 -11.18
CA LEU A 296 -11.41 10.90 -10.56
C LEU A 296 -11.90 12.35 -10.50
N LEU A 297 -11.04 13.29 -10.14
CA LEU A 297 -11.39 14.71 -10.11
C LEU A 297 -11.60 15.30 -11.52
N ALA A 298 -10.91 14.79 -12.55
CA ALA A 298 -11.19 15.15 -13.94
C ALA A 298 -12.59 14.70 -14.42
N LYS A 299 -13.04 13.54 -13.92
CA LYS A 299 -14.39 13.00 -14.20
C LYS A 299 -15.48 13.65 -13.35
N HIS A 300 -15.14 14.31 -12.24
CA HIS A 300 -16.07 14.89 -11.28
C HIS A 300 -15.72 16.37 -11.01
N PRO A 301 -15.96 17.28 -11.97
CA PRO A 301 -15.55 18.69 -11.89
C PRO A 301 -16.17 19.43 -10.69
N ALA A 302 -17.36 19.05 -10.24
CA ALA A 302 -17.97 19.62 -9.04
C ALA A 302 -17.13 19.37 -7.77
N TRP A 303 -16.54 18.16 -7.62
CA TRP A 303 -15.64 17.85 -6.54
C TRP A 303 -14.30 18.59 -6.67
N GLN A 304 -13.79 18.72 -7.89
CA GLN A 304 -12.59 19.50 -8.15
C GLN A 304 -12.77 20.98 -7.75
N GLN A 305 -13.95 21.56 -8.07
CA GLN A 305 -14.29 22.92 -7.69
C GLN A 305 -14.46 23.08 -6.17
N LYS A 306 -15.20 22.15 -5.52
CA LYS A 306 -15.37 22.11 -4.05
C LYS A 306 -14.03 22.08 -3.31
N LEU A 307 -13.08 21.28 -3.80
CA LEU A 307 -11.74 21.21 -3.23
C LEU A 307 -10.92 22.49 -3.46
N PHE A 308 -11.03 23.11 -4.65
CA PHE A 308 -10.40 24.40 -4.93
C PHE A 308 -10.88 25.48 -3.96
N GLU A 309 -12.18 25.62 -3.79
CA GLU A 309 -12.77 26.59 -2.85
C GLU A 309 -12.35 26.34 -1.40
N ALA A 310 -12.22 25.07 -1.00
CA ALA A 310 -11.70 24.71 0.31
C ALA A 310 -10.21 25.10 0.44
N SER A 311 -9.42 24.90 -0.61
CA SER A 311 -7.98 25.21 -0.61
C SER A 311 -7.70 26.72 -0.47
N GLN A 312 -8.59 27.57 -0.97
CA GLN A 312 -8.45 29.05 -0.86
C GLN A 312 -8.62 29.56 0.57
N LYS A 313 -9.25 28.78 1.45
CA LYS A 313 -9.47 29.13 2.86
C LYS A 313 -8.29 28.77 3.76
N LEU A 314 -7.32 28.02 3.23
CA LEU A 314 -6.14 27.62 3.99
C LEU A 314 -5.17 28.81 4.12
N THR A 315 -4.86 29.20 5.35
CA THR A 315 -3.89 30.29 5.61
C THR A 315 -2.46 29.73 5.69
N PRO A 316 -1.42 30.49 5.23
CA PRO A 316 -0.04 30.02 5.20
C PRO A 316 0.58 29.67 6.55
N ASP A 317 0.07 30.21 7.66
CA ASP A 317 0.78 30.29 8.95
C ASP A 317 0.76 29.03 9.82
N SER A 318 -0.08 28.03 9.54
CA SER A 318 -0.13 26.81 10.36
C SER A 318 0.09 25.53 9.55
N ALA A 319 1.33 25.21 9.34
CA ALA A 319 1.76 24.11 8.46
C ALA A 319 1.19 22.73 8.83
N ARG A 320 0.98 22.41 10.09
CA ARG A 320 0.43 21.12 10.56
C ARG A 320 -1.09 21.15 10.61
N GLU A 321 -1.67 22.26 11.06
CA GLU A 321 -3.10 22.46 11.15
C GLU A 321 -3.75 22.46 9.77
N GLN A 322 -3.11 23.12 8.78
CA GLN A 322 -3.57 23.11 7.38
C GLN A 322 -3.75 21.72 6.80
N LEU A 323 -2.80 20.79 7.03
CA LEU A 323 -2.90 19.41 6.55
C LEU A 323 -4.05 18.66 7.23
N ASN A 324 -4.32 18.95 8.50
CA ASN A 324 -5.44 18.36 9.23
C ASN A 324 -6.78 18.94 8.76
N GLU A 325 -6.83 20.23 8.41
CA GLU A 325 -8.02 20.91 7.89
C GLU A 325 -8.42 20.48 6.47
N MET A 326 -7.49 19.85 5.71
CA MET A 326 -7.79 19.30 4.39
C MET A 326 -8.66 18.03 4.46
N THR A 327 -9.77 18.09 5.20
CA THR A 327 -10.66 16.93 5.42
C THR A 327 -11.35 16.46 4.14
N LEU A 328 -11.78 17.37 3.28
CA LEU A 328 -12.38 17.05 1.98
C LEU A 328 -11.37 16.37 1.06
N LEU A 329 -10.13 16.86 1.03
CA LEU A 329 -9.07 16.24 0.23
C LEU A 329 -8.69 14.86 0.76
N ALA A 330 -8.68 14.68 2.09
CA ALA A 330 -8.49 13.36 2.71
C ALA A 330 -9.63 12.40 2.36
N ALA A 331 -10.88 12.87 2.29
CA ALA A 331 -12.02 12.06 1.88
C ALA A 331 -11.90 11.62 0.40
N VAL A 332 -11.52 12.53 -0.49
CA VAL A 332 -11.23 12.21 -1.90
C VAL A 332 -10.10 11.21 -2.04
N MET A 333 -9.02 11.37 -1.26
CA MET A 333 -7.89 10.42 -1.26
C MET A 333 -8.35 9.02 -0.82
N LYS A 334 -9.13 8.93 0.25
CA LYS A 334 -9.66 7.63 0.73
C LYS A 334 -10.57 6.98 -0.31
N GLU A 335 -11.43 7.73 -0.97
CA GLU A 335 -12.30 7.20 -2.03
C GLU A 335 -11.50 6.77 -3.26
N ALA A 336 -10.45 7.50 -3.63
CA ALA A 336 -9.53 7.08 -4.68
C ALA A 336 -8.80 5.79 -4.32
N LEU A 337 -8.33 5.65 -3.08
CA LEU A 337 -7.71 4.42 -2.56
C LEU A 337 -8.70 3.24 -2.48
N ARG A 338 -9.99 3.51 -2.28
CA ARG A 338 -11.02 2.48 -2.33
C ARG A 338 -11.21 1.95 -3.75
N LEU A 339 -11.39 2.85 -4.72
CA LEU A 339 -11.64 2.49 -6.12
C LEU A 339 -10.38 1.98 -6.83
N TYR A 340 -9.23 2.54 -6.54
CA TYR A 340 -7.96 2.23 -7.19
C TYR A 340 -6.83 2.02 -6.16
N PRO A 341 -6.93 0.99 -5.28
CA PRO A 341 -5.87 0.75 -4.31
C PRO A 341 -4.56 0.43 -5.05
N PRO A 342 -3.43 1.02 -4.65
CA PRO A 342 -2.13 0.71 -5.23
C PRO A 342 -1.79 -0.77 -5.19
N LEU A 343 -2.07 -1.44 -4.07
CA LEU A 343 -1.94 -2.88 -3.89
C LEU A 343 -3.33 -3.52 -3.95
N SER A 344 -3.60 -4.28 -5.01
CA SER A 344 -4.89 -4.93 -5.23
C SER A 344 -5.07 -6.20 -4.39
N THR A 345 -3.97 -6.84 -4.01
CA THR A 345 -3.95 -8.10 -3.25
C THR A 345 -2.88 -8.07 -2.17
N LEU A 346 -3.12 -8.78 -1.07
CA LEU A 346 -2.18 -8.92 0.04
C LEU A 346 -1.86 -10.42 0.25
N PRO A 347 -0.68 -10.89 -0.18
CA PRO A 347 -0.26 -12.27 0.01
C PRO A 347 0.32 -12.49 1.40
N LYS A 348 0.06 -13.69 1.95
CA LYS A 348 0.66 -14.27 3.15
C LYS A 348 1.03 -15.72 2.86
N TYR A 349 1.87 -16.32 3.68
CA TYR A 349 2.19 -17.75 3.58
C TYR A 349 1.82 -18.45 4.87
N SER A 350 1.01 -19.51 4.82
CA SER A 350 0.59 -20.25 6.02
C SER A 350 1.73 -21.11 6.57
N LEU A 351 2.14 -20.80 7.81
CA LEU A 351 3.17 -21.57 8.54
C LEU A 351 2.59 -22.79 9.20
N LYS A 352 1.32 -22.69 9.62
CA LYS A 352 0.54 -23.74 10.29
C LYS A 352 -0.83 -23.84 9.63
N ALA A 353 -1.50 -24.98 9.77
CA ALA A 353 -2.92 -25.08 9.42
C ALA A 353 -3.75 -24.19 10.36
N PHE A 354 -4.83 -23.61 9.82
CA PHE A 354 -5.72 -22.75 10.60
C PHE A 354 -7.16 -22.86 10.09
N ALA A 355 -8.11 -22.48 10.95
CA ALA A 355 -9.53 -22.48 10.61
C ALA A 355 -9.98 -21.12 10.05
N PHE A 356 -10.81 -21.15 9.00
CA PHE A 356 -11.53 -19.96 8.52
C PHE A 356 -12.85 -20.38 7.86
N GLU A 357 -13.97 -19.77 8.27
CA GLU A 357 -15.33 -20.04 7.77
C GLU A 357 -15.68 -21.54 7.68
N GLY A 358 -15.33 -22.32 8.71
CA GLY A 358 -15.63 -23.76 8.77
C GLY A 358 -14.69 -24.66 7.96
N TYR A 359 -13.68 -24.08 7.28
CA TYR A 359 -12.66 -24.83 6.55
C TYR A 359 -11.33 -24.88 7.30
N GLU A 360 -10.62 -25.99 7.15
CA GLU A 360 -9.21 -26.10 7.53
C GLU A 360 -8.33 -25.67 6.36
N ILE A 361 -7.62 -24.55 6.52
CA ILE A 361 -6.64 -24.04 5.56
C ILE A 361 -5.30 -24.74 5.84
N PRO A 362 -4.72 -25.48 4.88
CA PRO A 362 -3.51 -26.23 5.12
C PRO A 362 -2.27 -25.35 5.27
N ALA A 363 -1.33 -25.79 6.11
CA ALA A 363 0.01 -25.22 6.14
C ALA A 363 0.69 -25.32 4.75
N GLY A 364 1.62 -24.41 4.49
CA GLY A 364 2.36 -24.42 3.21
C GLY A 364 1.60 -23.81 2.03
N SER A 365 0.49 -23.11 2.29
CA SER A 365 -0.32 -22.44 1.27
C SER A 365 0.06 -20.95 1.15
N MET A 366 0.06 -20.43 -0.09
CA MET A 366 0.00 -19.00 -0.34
C MET A 366 -1.44 -18.54 -0.10
N VAL A 367 -1.67 -17.74 0.92
CA VAL A 367 -2.97 -17.17 1.28
C VAL A 367 -3.04 -15.76 0.70
N VAL A 368 -4.07 -15.47 -0.08
CA VAL A 368 -4.21 -14.16 -0.75
C VAL A 368 -5.55 -13.55 -0.37
N THR A 369 -5.52 -12.35 0.19
CA THR A 369 -6.71 -11.51 0.37
C THR A 369 -6.75 -10.39 -0.67
N TYR A 370 -7.93 -9.84 -0.90
CA TYR A 370 -8.22 -8.94 -2.01
C TYR A 370 -8.81 -7.61 -1.54
N PRO A 371 -7.99 -6.63 -1.10
CA PRO A 371 -8.50 -5.30 -0.78
C PRO A 371 -9.36 -4.72 -1.89
N ILE A 372 -8.88 -4.75 -3.14
CA ILE A 372 -9.66 -4.23 -4.27
C ILE A 372 -11.04 -4.88 -4.39
N HIS A 373 -11.17 -6.17 -4.14
CA HIS A 373 -12.46 -6.85 -4.22
C HIS A 373 -13.38 -6.43 -3.07
N THR A 374 -12.88 -6.44 -1.82
CA THR A 374 -13.64 -6.05 -0.63
C THR A 374 -14.10 -4.58 -0.71
N HIS A 375 -13.29 -3.71 -1.31
CA HIS A 375 -13.64 -2.31 -1.57
C HIS A 375 -14.79 -2.13 -2.58
N TYR A 376 -15.13 -3.17 -3.35
CA TYR A 376 -16.25 -3.18 -4.31
C TYR A 376 -17.42 -4.10 -3.88
N MET A 377 -17.38 -4.69 -2.67
CA MET A 377 -18.48 -5.55 -2.19
C MET A 377 -19.66 -4.70 -1.72
N ALA A 378 -20.83 -4.93 -2.30
CA ALA A 378 -22.07 -4.24 -1.92
C ALA A 378 -22.47 -4.49 -0.45
N ALA A 379 -22.01 -5.58 0.16
CA ALA A 379 -22.20 -5.86 1.59
C ALA A 379 -21.57 -4.80 2.51
N TYR A 380 -20.51 -4.11 2.06
CA TYR A 380 -19.82 -3.10 2.85
C TYR A 380 -20.01 -1.68 2.30
N TRP A 381 -20.31 -1.53 1.00
CA TRP A 381 -20.31 -0.24 0.31
C TRP A 381 -21.58 -0.05 -0.50
N ALA A 382 -22.40 0.91 -0.12
CA ALA A 382 -23.51 1.34 -0.96
C ALA A 382 -22.98 1.94 -2.27
N GLU A 383 -23.57 1.58 -3.41
CA GLU A 383 -23.10 2.01 -4.75
C GLU A 383 -21.58 1.83 -4.93
N PRO A 384 -21.03 0.59 -4.84
CA PRO A 384 -19.59 0.36 -4.71
C PRO A 384 -18.76 0.85 -5.90
N TYR A 385 -19.37 1.07 -7.06
CA TYR A 385 -18.71 1.58 -8.27
C TYR A 385 -18.75 3.10 -8.40
N ALA A 386 -19.59 3.77 -7.62
CA ALA A 386 -19.72 5.22 -7.66
C ALA A 386 -18.57 5.89 -6.89
N PHE A 387 -18.06 7.01 -7.45
CA PHE A 387 -17.13 7.90 -6.74
C PHE A 387 -17.93 8.80 -5.81
N ASN A 388 -17.86 8.54 -4.53
CA ASN A 388 -18.54 9.30 -3.49
C ASN A 388 -17.63 9.53 -2.28
N PRO A 389 -16.82 10.59 -2.26
CA PRO A 389 -15.96 10.92 -1.12
C PRO A 389 -16.73 11.21 0.18
N GLU A 390 -18.01 11.58 0.11
CA GLU A 390 -18.82 11.95 1.29
C GLU A 390 -18.94 10.79 2.29
N ARG A 391 -18.81 9.54 1.83
CA ARG A 391 -18.78 8.35 2.71
C ARG A 391 -17.64 8.34 3.73
N PHE A 392 -16.60 9.15 3.50
CA PHE A 392 -15.43 9.26 4.39
C PHE A 392 -15.43 10.53 5.24
N LEU A 393 -16.44 11.36 5.14
CA LEU A 393 -16.62 12.52 6.02
C LEU A 393 -17.17 12.06 7.37
N ALA A 394 -16.80 12.79 8.45
CA ALA A 394 -17.12 12.39 9.81
C ALA A 394 -18.64 12.28 10.06
N GLU A 395 -19.42 13.19 9.47
CA GLU A 395 -20.87 13.24 9.56
C GLU A 395 -21.59 12.06 8.88
N ASN A 396 -20.92 11.40 7.93
CA ASN A 396 -21.48 10.28 7.15
C ASN A 396 -20.85 8.93 7.51
N LYS A 397 -20.04 8.90 8.58
CA LYS A 397 -19.34 7.66 8.98
C LYS A 397 -20.34 6.59 9.39
N ASN A 398 -20.37 5.51 8.62
CA ASN A 398 -21.13 4.31 8.99
C ASN A 398 -20.43 3.58 10.13
N THR A 399 -20.99 3.64 11.34
CA THR A 399 -20.44 2.99 12.55
C THR A 399 -20.57 1.48 12.52
N ASP A 400 -21.49 0.94 11.72
CA ASP A 400 -21.74 -0.51 11.60
C ASP A 400 -20.85 -1.16 10.53
N GLN A 401 -20.08 -0.35 9.80
CA GLN A 401 -19.18 -0.86 8.78
C GLN A 401 -18.01 -1.64 9.41
N HIS A 402 -17.75 -2.85 8.91
CA HIS A 402 -16.66 -3.67 9.40
C HIS A 402 -15.30 -2.97 9.28
N PRO A 403 -14.48 -2.87 10.35
CA PRO A 403 -13.23 -2.06 10.34
C PRO A 403 -12.23 -2.47 9.26
N TYR A 404 -12.25 -3.74 8.85
CA TYR A 404 -11.35 -4.29 7.83
C TYR A 404 -11.96 -4.33 6.42
N SER A 405 -13.11 -3.67 6.21
CA SER A 405 -13.66 -3.49 4.86
C SER A 405 -12.88 -2.48 4.03
N PHE A 406 -12.08 -1.61 4.67
CA PHE A 406 -11.22 -0.61 4.04
C PHE A 406 -9.79 -0.71 4.56
N VAL A 407 -8.89 -1.31 3.77
CA VAL A 407 -7.51 -1.63 4.18
C VAL A 407 -6.44 -1.21 3.16
N PRO A 408 -6.49 0.03 2.62
CA PRO A 408 -5.57 0.46 1.56
C PRO A 408 -4.11 0.55 2.04
N PHE A 409 -3.89 0.67 3.34
CA PHE A 409 -2.57 0.72 3.99
C PHE A 409 -2.25 -0.56 4.76
N SER A 410 -2.92 -1.68 4.44
CA SER A 410 -2.81 -2.92 5.22
C SER A 410 -3.30 -2.74 6.65
N GLY A 411 -2.80 -3.54 7.61
CA GLY A 411 -3.19 -3.45 9.02
C GLY A 411 -2.32 -4.31 9.92
N GLY A 412 -2.62 -4.29 11.23
CA GLY A 412 -1.87 -5.04 12.22
C GLY A 412 -0.39 -4.64 12.29
N ALA A 413 0.49 -5.59 12.61
CA ALA A 413 1.91 -5.34 12.75
C ALA A 413 2.56 -4.80 11.47
N HIS A 414 2.07 -5.20 10.29
CA HIS A 414 2.56 -4.78 8.98
C HIS A 414 1.80 -3.60 8.37
N MET A 415 1.03 -2.85 9.15
CA MET A 415 0.42 -1.60 8.69
C MET A 415 1.50 -0.67 8.11
N CYS A 416 1.17 0.03 7.02
CA CYS A 416 2.10 0.92 6.32
C CYS A 416 2.77 1.91 7.29
N ILE A 417 4.10 1.86 7.39
CA ILE A 417 4.87 2.77 8.24
C ILE A 417 4.88 4.20 7.69
N GLY A 418 4.79 4.34 6.37
CA GLY A 418 4.79 5.61 5.66
C GLY A 418 3.40 6.24 5.46
N LEU A 419 2.34 5.77 6.15
CA LEU A 419 0.98 6.27 5.95
C LEU A 419 0.90 7.79 6.05
N HIS A 420 1.38 8.37 7.13
CA HIS A 420 1.32 9.83 7.34
C HIS A 420 2.23 10.61 6.38
N PHE A 421 3.36 10.01 5.98
CA PHE A 421 4.23 10.58 4.95
C PHE A 421 3.51 10.62 3.58
N ALA A 422 2.87 9.52 3.19
CA ALA A 422 2.12 9.46 1.95
C ALA A 422 0.93 10.43 1.95
N GLU A 423 0.16 10.50 3.05
CA GLU A 423 -0.94 11.47 3.19
C GLU A 423 -0.45 12.91 3.04
N MET A 424 0.65 13.26 3.70
CA MET A 424 1.24 14.60 3.62
C MET A 424 1.66 14.92 2.19
N GLN A 425 2.42 14.03 1.56
CA GLN A 425 2.90 14.24 0.19
C GLN A 425 1.76 14.37 -0.81
N ILE A 426 0.75 13.49 -0.72
CA ILE A 426 -0.42 13.52 -1.61
C ILE A 426 -1.21 14.83 -1.41
N LYS A 427 -1.44 15.23 -0.17
CA LYS A 427 -2.17 16.46 0.14
C LYS A 427 -1.44 17.70 -0.39
N LEU A 428 -0.12 17.77 -0.21
CA LEU A 428 0.69 18.90 -0.73
C LEU A 428 0.63 18.97 -2.26
N VAL A 429 0.85 17.86 -2.95
CA VAL A 429 0.83 17.83 -4.43
C VAL A 429 -0.54 18.19 -4.97
N MET A 430 -1.60 17.58 -4.42
CA MET A 430 -2.96 17.83 -4.92
C MET A 430 -3.45 19.23 -4.59
N ASN A 431 -3.08 19.80 -3.44
CA ASN A 431 -3.41 21.16 -3.08
C ASN A 431 -2.75 22.16 -4.06
N GLU A 432 -1.47 22.02 -4.33
CA GLU A 432 -0.76 22.86 -5.29
C GLU A 432 -1.33 22.72 -6.72
N LEU A 433 -1.71 21.51 -7.11
CA LEU A 433 -2.32 21.27 -8.42
C LEU A 433 -3.69 21.95 -8.53
N LEU A 434 -4.54 21.87 -7.49
CA LEU A 434 -5.86 22.50 -7.43
C LEU A 434 -5.77 24.03 -7.47
N GLN A 435 -4.78 24.62 -6.82
CA GLN A 435 -4.60 26.07 -6.81
C GLN A 435 -4.16 26.63 -8.15
N ARG A 436 -3.40 25.86 -8.93
CA ARG A 436 -2.82 26.29 -10.20
C ARG A 436 -3.68 26.00 -11.41
N TYR A 437 -4.40 24.86 -11.37
CA TYR A 437 -5.05 24.33 -12.55
C TYR A 437 -6.49 23.87 -12.25
N ARG A 438 -7.31 23.98 -13.28
CA ARG A 438 -8.41 23.06 -13.47
C ARG A 438 -8.04 22.07 -14.58
N TRP A 439 -8.64 20.90 -14.57
CA TRP A 439 -8.28 19.87 -15.54
C TRP A 439 -9.47 18.97 -15.87
N SER A 440 -9.38 18.37 -17.05
CA SER A 440 -10.36 17.42 -17.55
C SER A 440 -9.68 16.26 -18.27
N VAL A 441 -10.42 15.21 -18.55
CA VAL A 441 -10.01 14.14 -19.46
C VAL A 441 -10.65 14.39 -20.83
N PRO A 442 -10.06 13.86 -21.93
CA PRO A 442 -10.71 13.87 -23.24
C PRO A 442 -12.14 13.29 -23.18
N GLU A 443 -13.03 13.77 -24.03
CA GLU A 443 -14.40 13.29 -24.10
C GLU A 443 -14.46 11.78 -24.32
N GLY A 444 -15.35 11.10 -23.57
CA GLY A 444 -15.52 9.63 -23.64
C GLY A 444 -14.37 8.83 -23.01
N TYR A 445 -13.30 9.48 -22.51
CA TYR A 445 -12.16 8.76 -21.96
C TYR A 445 -12.51 7.98 -20.68
N VAL A 446 -12.08 6.71 -20.67
CA VAL A 446 -12.10 5.81 -19.51
C VAL A 446 -10.67 5.31 -19.30
N MET A 447 -10.11 5.54 -18.13
CA MET A 447 -8.74 5.16 -17.80
C MET A 447 -8.54 3.64 -17.90
N PRO A 448 -7.70 3.13 -18.82
CA PRO A 448 -7.38 1.71 -18.90
C PRO A 448 -6.40 1.34 -17.78
N VAL A 449 -6.87 0.62 -16.76
CA VAL A 449 -6.10 0.33 -15.55
C VAL A 449 -5.32 -0.99 -15.67
N GLN A 450 -4.05 -0.96 -15.31
CA GLN A 450 -3.27 -2.13 -14.89
C GLN A 450 -3.39 -2.22 -13.36
N GLN A 451 -3.95 -3.31 -12.83
CA GLN A 451 -4.19 -3.44 -11.38
C GLN A 451 -3.03 -4.07 -10.59
N SER A 452 -2.10 -4.73 -11.25
CA SER A 452 -0.99 -5.43 -10.60
C SER A 452 0.32 -5.28 -11.42
N PRO A 453 1.51 -5.22 -10.78
CA PRO A 453 1.77 -5.31 -9.34
C PRO A 453 1.33 -4.06 -8.56
N ILE A 454 1.38 -2.88 -9.19
CA ILE A 454 0.87 -1.61 -8.65
C ILE A 454 -0.16 -1.07 -9.65
N SER A 455 -1.28 -0.58 -9.10
CA SER A 455 -2.35 0.02 -9.89
C SER A 455 -1.84 1.27 -10.63
N LYS A 456 -2.04 1.33 -11.95
CA LYS A 456 -1.63 2.48 -12.79
C LYS A 456 -2.38 2.51 -14.12
N PRO A 457 -2.45 3.67 -14.80
CA PRO A 457 -2.96 3.75 -16.17
C PRO A 457 -2.02 3.04 -17.14
N LYS A 458 -2.57 2.37 -18.14
CA LYS A 458 -1.77 1.71 -19.20
C LYS A 458 -1.26 2.67 -20.26
N ASP A 459 -1.90 3.82 -20.39
CA ASP A 459 -1.70 4.82 -21.44
C ASP A 459 -1.09 6.14 -20.93
N GLY A 460 -0.68 6.19 -19.65
CA GLY A 460 -0.04 7.36 -19.06
C GLY A 460 -0.99 8.44 -18.54
N LEU A 461 -2.31 8.27 -18.61
CA LEU A 461 -3.37 9.19 -18.21
C LEU A 461 -3.28 10.56 -18.92
N PRO A 462 -3.93 10.71 -20.08
CA PRO A 462 -4.00 11.98 -20.80
C PRO A 462 -4.95 12.96 -20.08
N ILE A 463 -4.41 14.09 -19.63
CA ILE A 463 -5.15 15.17 -18.95
C ILE A 463 -4.95 16.48 -19.72
N VAL A 464 -6.04 17.23 -19.87
CA VAL A 464 -6.02 18.60 -20.37
C VAL A 464 -6.03 19.53 -19.16
N PHE A 465 -4.94 20.28 -18.98
CA PHE A 465 -4.82 21.29 -17.93
C PHE A 465 -5.14 22.68 -18.47
N GLU A 466 -5.81 23.49 -17.67
CA GLU A 466 -6.07 24.90 -17.89
C GLU A 466 -5.63 25.68 -16.64
N ALA A 467 -4.86 26.74 -16.81
CA ALA A 467 -4.47 27.60 -15.69
C ALA A 467 -5.70 28.25 -15.04
N ARG A 468 -5.65 28.43 -13.71
CA ARG A 468 -6.67 29.16 -12.95
C ARG A 468 -6.39 30.65 -12.88
#